data_766430fe8bd08dd23a2a21904bcbdd0b
#
_entry.id   766430fe8bd08dd23a2a21904bcbdd0b
#
_cell.length_a   1.000
_cell.length_b   1.000
_cell.length_c   1.000
_cell.angle_alpha   90.00
_cell.angle_beta   90.00
_cell.angle_gamma   90.00
#
_symmetry.space_group_name_H-M   'P 1'
#
loop_
_entity.id
_entity.type
_entity.pdbx_description
1 polymer ?
#
loop_
_entity_poly.entity_id
_entity_poly.type
_entity_poly.pdbx_seq_one_letter_code
_entity_poly.pdbx_strand_id
1 'polypeptide(L)'
;MQEKKNIGKTYEGTEEYVAFFVKGYYVLVQESSLCGLDYTIYDANFREIDGGVITDNETDDKLAFGCDMLAEIDSSIMFNDIVIVDYNMVTAIVDRKPEFTTKENPIVAVDFDGTLVNCQYPQMENPDLLLISYIKKHRNDYIWILNTCRKGQELLDAVYYLANEHNVFFDYINENTDSIIATYGDTRKVSADIYIDNSAMTAANFLNKPNEEVFAS
;
A
#
# COMPACT_ATOMS: atom_id res chain seq x y z
N MET A 1 21.53 -8.60 -24.37
CA MET A 1 20.85 -7.28 -24.45
C MET A 1 19.36 -7.58 -24.44
N GLN A 2 18.75 -7.68 -23.26
CA GLN A 2 17.29 -7.83 -23.14
C GLN A 2 16.68 -6.45 -23.02
N GLU A 3 15.72 -6.18 -23.89
CA GLU A 3 14.98 -4.92 -23.95
C GLU A 3 14.27 -4.62 -22.62
N LYS A 4 14.52 -3.42 -22.12
CA LYS A 4 13.74 -2.80 -21.02
C LYS A 4 12.29 -2.61 -21.51
N LYS A 5 11.41 -3.59 -21.31
CA LYS A 5 9.97 -3.48 -21.55
C LYS A 5 9.25 -3.19 -20.25
N ASN A 6 8.50 -2.09 -20.26
CA ASN A 6 7.52 -1.59 -19.28
C ASN A 6 8.05 -0.82 -18.09
N ILE A 7 8.80 0.25 -18.36
CA ILE A 7 8.73 1.43 -17.51
C ILE A 7 7.74 2.36 -18.20
N GLY A 8 6.52 2.41 -17.71
CA GLY A 8 5.45 3.21 -18.30
C GLY A 8 5.49 4.67 -17.89
N LYS A 9 6.57 5.32 -18.11
CA LYS A 9 6.94 6.71 -18.36
C LYS A 9 8.46 6.75 -18.34
N THR A 10 9.07 7.27 -19.37
CA THR A 10 10.49 7.53 -19.43
C THR A 10 10.88 8.43 -18.27
N TYR A 11 11.63 7.86 -17.29
CA TYR A 11 12.38 8.65 -16.34
C TYR A 11 13.44 9.43 -17.16
N GLU A 12 13.19 10.69 -17.40
CA GLU A 12 14.22 11.63 -17.89
C GLU A 12 14.90 12.15 -16.63
N GLY A 13 16.15 11.75 -16.39
CA GLY A 13 16.94 11.94 -15.16
C GLY A 13 17.27 13.38 -14.75
N THR A 14 16.30 14.26 -14.81
CA THR A 14 16.39 15.68 -14.40
C THR A 14 15.41 16.03 -13.27
N GLU A 15 14.68 15.05 -12.74
CA GLU A 15 13.76 15.31 -11.63
C GLU A 15 14.53 15.44 -10.32
N GLU A 16 14.17 16.43 -9.50
CA GLU A 16 14.76 16.68 -8.17
C GLU A 16 14.57 15.47 -7.23
N TYR A 17 13.62 14.58 -7.55
CA TYR A 17 13.27 13.41 -6.77
C TYR A 17 12.81 12.24 -7.64
N VAL A 18 12.85 11.03 -7.09
CA VAL A 18 12.23 9.81 -7.64
C VAL A 18 11.54 9.05 -6.52
N ALA A 19 10.42 8.41 -6.83
CA ALA A 19 9.80 7.43 -5.95
C ALA A 19 9.45 6.17 -6.75
N PHE A 20 9.67 5.01 -6.15
CA PHE A 20 9.32 3.74 -6.77
C PHE A 20 8.84 2.72 -5.74
N PHE A 21 8.07 1.76 -6.23
CA PHE A 21 7.59 0.61 -5.46
C PHE A 21 8.17 -0.68 -6.02
N VAL A 22 8.65 -1.55 -5.16
CA VAL A 22 9.10 -2.89 -5.50
C VAL A 22 8.92 -3.84 -4.32
N LYS A 23 8.24 -4.96 -4.55
CA LYS A 23 8.08 -6.07 -3.56
C LYS A 23 7.66 -5.63 -2.15
N GLY A 24 6.76 -4.68 -2.04
CA GLY A 24 6.26 -4.22 -0.74
C GLY A 24 7.02 -3.06 -0.13
N TYR A 25 8.00 -2.49 -0.83
CA TYR A 25 8.74 -1.31 -0.36
C TYR A 25 8.45 -0.10 -1.24
N TYR A 26 8.23 1.05 -0.62
CA TYR A 26 8.28 2.37 -1.27
C TYR A 26 9.63 2.99 -0.98
N VAL A 27 10.36 3.37 -2.01
CA VAL A 27 11.67 4.02 -1.90
C VAL A 27 11.56 5.42 -2.50
N LEU A 28 11.89 6.42 -1.69
CA LEU A 28 11.92 7.83 -2.06
C LEU A 28 13.37 8.29 -2.07
N VAL A 29 13.78 8.97 -3.14
CA VAL A 29 15.11 9.57 -3.24
C VAL A 29 14.97 10.99 -3.78
N GLN A 30 15.66 11.93 -3.15
CA GLN A 30 15.67 13.34 -3.56
C GLN A 30 17.07 13.95 -3.43
N GLU A 31 17.29 15.12 -4.01
CA GLU A 31 18.49 15.89 -3.76
C GLU A 31 18.49 16.45 -2.34
N SER A 32 19.59 16.27 -1.64
CA SER A 32 19.75 16.80 -0.28
C SER A 32 20.21 18.26 -0.32
N SER A 33 19.62 19.07 0.55
CA SER A 33 20.10 20.44 0.80
C SER A 33 21.53 20.52 1.37
N LEU A 34 22.07 19.39 1.87
CA LEU A 34 23.40 19.26 2.45
C LEU A 34 24.46 18.73 1.47
N CYS A 35 24.16 18.73 0.17
CA CYS A 35 24.86 18.03 -0.90
C CYS A 35 24.75 16.50 -0.81
N GLY A 36 24.52 15.86 -1.96
CA GLY A 36 24.31 14.41 -2.05
C GLY A 36 22.84 14.02 -2.24
N LEU A 37 22.53 12.78 -1.91
CA LEU A 37 21.17 12.24 -2.03
C LEU A 37 20.60 11.91 -0.67
N ASP A 38 19.34 12.27 -0.48
CA ASP A 38 18.51 11.93 0.66
C ASP A 38 17.56 10.81 0.26
N TYR A 39 17.45 9.77 1.09
CA TYR A 39 16.57 8.65 0.80
C TYR A 39 15.72 8.28 2.02
N THR A 40 14.54 7.73 1.75
CA THR A 40 13.70 7.11 2.77
C THR A 40 13.03 5.86 2.19
N ILE A 41 13.02 4.78 2.96
CA ILE A 41 12.43 3.50 2.60
C ILE A 41 11.28 3.20 3.56
N TYR A 42 10.11 2.96 2.99
CA TYR A 42 8.91 2.57 3.72
C TYR A 42 8.48 1.15 3.33
N ASP A 43 7.86 0.43 4.27
CA ASP A 43 7.14 -0.82 3.96
C ASP A 43 5.82 -0.55 3.21
N ALA A 44 5.10 -1.62 2.85
CA ALA A 44 3.81 -1.54 2.15
C ALA A 44 2.72 -0.80 2.96
N ASN A 45 2.92 -0.64 4.26
CA ASN A 45 2.02 0.07 5.17
C ASN A 45 2.46 1.51 5.43
N PHE A 46 3.44 2.02 4.68
CA PHE A 46 4.03 3.34 4.86
C PHE A 46 4.67 3.55 6.24
N ARG A 47 5.25 2.49 6.83
CA ARG A 47 6.12 2.60 8.01
C ARG A 47 7.55 2.79 7.53
N GLU A 48 8.25 3.78 8.06
CA GLU A 48 9.65 4.00 7.75
C GLU A 48 10.50 2.83 8.27
N ILE A 49 11.32 2.28 7.39
CA ILE A 49 12.24 1.17 7.70
C ILE A 49 13.65 1.69 7.82
N ASP A 50 14.03 2.59 6.92
CA ASP A 50 15.37 3.17 6.87
C ASP A 50 15.33 4.51 6.14
N GLY A 51 16.34 5.37 6.41
CA GLY A 51 16.49 6.64 5.73
C GLY A 51 17.76 7.38 6.16
N GLY A 52 18.24 8.25 5.29
CA GLY A 52 19.44 9.01 5.56
C GLY A 52 19.91 9.87 4.40
N VAL A 53 21.03 10.55 4.62
CA VAL A 53 21.69 11.39 3.61
C VAL A 53 23.08 10.83 3.32
N ILE A 54 23.37 10.58 2.04
CA ILE A 54 24.70 10.16 1.58
C ILE A 54 25.32 11.35 0.82
N THR A 55 26.35 11.93 1.40
CA THR A 55 26.99 13.16 0.89
C THR A 55 28.08 12.91 -0.14
N ASP A 56 28.69 11.73 -0.15
CA ASP A 56 29.82 11.38 -1.03
C ASP A 56 29.37 10.48 -2.19
N ASN A 57 28.16 10.69 -2.70
CA ASN A 57 27.63 9.91 -3.78
C ASN A 57 28.10 10.43 -5.14
N GLU A 58 28.71 9.56 -5.94
CA GLU A 58 29.20 9.85 -7.30
C GLU A 58 28.12 9.67 -8.38
N THR A 59 26.92 9.18 -8.03
CA THR A 59 25.85 8.93 -9.01
C THR A 59 24.79 10.01 -8.99
N ASP A 60 24.41 10.46 -10.20
CA ASP A 60 23.22 11.31 -10.41
C ASP A 60 21.95 10.48 -10.65
N ASP A 61 22.08 9.15 -10.77
CA ASP A 61 20.96 8.24 -10.99
C ASP A 61 20.29 7.87 -9.67
N LYS A 62 19.27 8.65 -9.30
CA LYS A 62 18.49 8.47 -8.07
C LYS A 62 17.79 7.11 -8.00
N LEU A 63 17.37 6.56 -9.15
CA LEU A 63 16.75 5.24 -9.18
C LEU A 63 17.75 4.14 -8.85
N ALA A 64 18.93 4.16 -9.47
CA ALA A 64 20.00 3.21 -9.16
C ALA A 64 20.42 3.32 -7.70
N PHE A 65 20.60 4.54 -7.19
CA PHE A 65 20.93 4.79 -5.79
C PHE A 65 19.90 4.20 -4.82
N GLY A 66 18.60 4.47 -5.05
CA GLY A 66 17.53 3.92 -4.21
C GLY A 66 17.47 2.39 -4.25
N CYS A 67 17.79 1.77 -5.39
CA CYS A 67 17.94 0.32 -5.51
C CYS A 67 19.09 -0.22 -4.67
N ASP A 68 20.24 0.46 -4.67
CA ASP A 68 21.40 0.06 -3.87
C ASP A 68 21.10 0.14 -2.37
N MET A 69 20.46 1.22 -1.91
CA MET A 69 20.05 1.38 -0.51
C MET A 69 19.06 0.29 -0.08
N LEU A 70 18.08 -0.03 -0.91
CA LEU A 70 17.13 -1.10 -0.62
C LEU A 70 17.82 -2.49 -0.61
N ALA A 71 18.80 -2.72 -1.47
CA ALA A 71 19.56 -3.99 -1.51
C ALA A 71 20.39 -4.23 -0.25
N GLU A 72 20.78 -3.18 0.47
CA GLU A 72 21.44 -3.30 1.78
C GLU A 72 20.46 -3.83 2.86
N ILE A 73 19.18 -3.50 2.74
CA ILE A 73 18.12 -3.96 3.67
C ILE A 73 17.67 -5.37 3.31
N ASP A 74 17.39 -5.62 2.04
CA ASP A 74 16.91 -6.90 1.53
C ASP A 74 17.64 -7.31 0.25
N SER A 75 18.74 -8.04 0.42
CA SER A 75 19.57 -8.54 -0.69
C SER A 75 18.87 -9.57 -1.58
N SER A 76 17.68 -10.04 -1.22
CA SER A 76 16.89 -10.98 -2.03
C SER A 76 16.03 -10.27 -3.10
N ILE A 77 15.97 -8.94 -3.07
CA ILE A 77 15.16 -8.17 -4.00
C ILE A 77 15.76 -8.21 -5.40
N MET A 78 14.91 -8.58 -6.35
CA MET A 78 15.21 -8.51 -7.78
C MET A 78 14.51 -7.29 -8.36
N PHE A 79 15.28 -6.34 -8.87
CA PHE A 79 14.74 -5.05 -9.37
C PHE A 79 14.09 -5.15 -10.77
N ASN A 80 13.51 -6.29 -11.12
CA ASN A 80 12.85 -6.50 -12.40
C ASN A 80 11.41 -5.94 -12.45
N ASP A 81 10.80 -5.74 -11.27
CA ASP A 81 9.39 -5.38 -11.12
C ASP A 81 9.23 -4.00 -10.47
N ILE A 82 10.16 -3.08 -10.72
CA ILE A 82 10.07 -1.70 -10.24
C ILE A 82 8.90 -0.99 -10.92
N VAL A 83 8.08 -0.33 -10.11
CA VAL A 83 7.00 0.55 -10.56
C VAL A 83 7.32 1.96 -10.08
N ILE A 84 7.52 2.89 -11.01
CA ILE A 84 7.64 4.32 -10.64
C ILE A 84 6.30 4.80 -10.12
N VAL A 85 6.30 5.43 -8.97
CA VAL A 85 5.10 5.95 -8.29
C VAL A 85 5.20 7.46 -8.09
N ASP A 86 4.08 8.10 -7.76
CA ASP A 86 4.06 9.54 -7.51
C ASP A 86 4.65 9.84 -6.12
N TYR A 87 5.78 10.56 -6.10
CA TYR A 87 6.47 10.98 -4.89
C TYR A 87 5.56 11.77 -3.93
N ASN A 88 4.78 12.70 -4.47
CA ASN A 88 3.93 13.56 -3.65
C ASN A 88 2.75 12.77 -3.03
N MET A 89 2.28 11.73 -3.71
CA MET A 89 1.26 10.84 -3.13
C MET A 89 1.82 10.06 -1.93
N VAL A 90 3.02 9.50 -2.04
CA VAL A 90 3.65 8.76 -0.94
C VAL A 90 3.88 9.68 0.26
N THR A 91 4.49 10.83 0.06
CA THR A 91 4.75 11.81 1.14
C THR A 91 3.46 12.29 1.78
N ALA A 92 2.42 12.60 1.00
CA ALA A 92 1.12 13.05 1.53
C ALA A 92 0.41 11.99 2.37
N ILE A 93 0.61 10.70 2.07
CA ILE A 93 0.10 9.61 2.91
C ILE A 93 0.89 9.54 4.21
N VAL A 94 2.23 9.51 4.12
CA VAL A 94 3.13 9.38 5.27
C VAL A 94 2.93 10.52 6.26
N ASP A 95 2.92 11.77 5.79
CA ASP A 95 2.79 12.96 6.62
C ASP A 95 1.47 13.02 7.41
N ARG A 96 0.43 12.35 6.94
CA ARG A 96 -0.92 12.39 7.52
C ARG A 96 -1.31 11.11 8.23
N LYS A 97 -0.56 10.02 8.03
CA LYS A 97 -0.86 8.74 8.65
C LYS A 97 -0.69 8.85 10.18
N PRO A 98 -1.73 8.53 10.96
CA PRO A 98 -1.60 8.50 12.41
C PRO A 98 -0.65 7.39 12.84
N GLU A 99 0.05 7.59 13.96
CA GLU A 99 0.89 6.56 14.55
C GLU A 99 0.11 5.28 14.83
N PHE A 100 0.78 4.14 14.66
CA PHE A 100 0.23 2.84 14.99
C PHE A 100 -0.10 2.74 16.46
N THR A 101 -1.34 2.39 16.77
CA THR A 101 -1.70 2.02 18.13
C THR A 101 -1.42 0.54 18.33
N THR A 102 -0.49 0.21 19.22
CA THR A 102 -0.17 -1.16 19.66
C THR A 102 -1.27 -1.74 20.55
N LYS A 103 -2.52 -1.79 20.08
CA LYS A 103 -3.63 -2.31 20.87
C LYS A 103 -3.98 -3.72 20.44
N GLU A 104 -4.31 -4.58 21.43
CA GLU A 104 -5.00 -5.86 21.22
C GLU A 104 -6.48 -5.59 20.87
N ASN A 105 -6.73 -4.89 19.77
CA ASN A 105 -8.08 -4.61 19.30
C ASN A 105 -8.50 -5.68 18.28
N PRO A 106 -9.82 -5.96 18.13
CA PRO A 106 -10.29 -6.83 17.05
C PRO A 106 -9.86 -6.32 15.69
N ILE A 107 -9.49 -7.25 14.81
CA ILE A 107 -8.98 -6.97 13.46
C ILE A 107 -10.16 -6.98 12.49
N VAL A 108 -10.28 -5.91 11.70
CA VAL A 108 -11.28 -5.76 10.64
C VAL A 108 -10.59 -5.60 9.30
N ALA A 109 -10.77 -6.58 8.41
CA ALA A 109 -10.33 -6.50 7.02
C ALA A 109 -11.46 -5.97 6.15
N VAL A 110 -11.18 -4.92 5.37
CA VAL A 110 -12.16 -4.24 4.51
C VAL A 110 -11.69 -4.27 3.07
N ASP A 111 -12.51 -4.78 2.17
CA ASP A 111 -12.27 -4.72 0.73
C ASP A 111 -12.50 -3.31 0.17
N PHE A 112 -11.88 -3.00 -0.96
CA PHE A 112 -11.97 -1.69 -1.60
C PHE A 112 -13.04 -1.65 -2.70
N ASP A 113 -12.87 -2.50 -3.75
CA ASP A 113 -13.68 -2.44 -4.96
C ASP A 113 -15.05 -3.12 -4.75
N GLY A 114 -16.12 -2.35 -4.88
CA GLY A 114 -17.49 -2.80 -4.61
C GLY A 114 -17.87 -2.76 -3.12
N THR A 115 -16.96 -2.38 -2.23
CA THR A 115 -17.17 -2.29 -0.79
C THR A 115 -17.00 -0.85 -0.28
N LEU A 116 -15.77 -0.32 -0.32
CA LEU A 116 -15.51 1.09 0.02
C LEU A 116 -15.89 2.04 -1.11
N VAL A 117 -15.82 1.59 -2.36
CA VAL A 117 -16.27 2.32 -3.55
C VAL A 117 -17.18 1.43 -4.39
N ASN A 118 -18.36 1.96 -4.78
CA ASN A 118 -19.39 1.24 -5.55
C ASN A 118 -19.29 1.58 -7.04
N CYS A 119 -18.18 1.28 -7.67
CA CYS A 119 -17.96 1.53 -9.09
C CYS A 119 -17.24 0.35 -9.75
N GLN A 120 -17.19 0.39 -11.08
CA GLN A 120 -16.46 -0.61 -11.84
C GLN A 120 -14.96 -0.29 -11.80
N TYR A 121 -14.14 -1.28 -11.44
CA TYR A 121 -12.69 -1.19 -11.53
C TYR A 121 -12.24 -0.72 -12.94
N PRO A 122 -11.27 0.20 -13.07
CA PRO A 122 -10.40 0.74 -12.00
C PRO A 122 -10.88 2.06 -11.37
N GLN A 123 -12.08 2.55 -11.70
CA GLN A 123 -12.60 3.81 -11.18
C GLN A 123 -12.65 3.81 -9.64
N MET A 124 -12.70 5.03 -9.06
CA MET A 124 -12.82 5.26 -7.61
C MET A 124 -13.92 6.27 -7.35
N GLU A 125 -15.12 5.91 -7.78
CA GLU A 125 -16.33 6.75 -7.69
C GLU A 125 -17.34 6.13 -6.72
N ASN A 126 -18.37 6.90 -6.35
CA ASN A 126 -19.46 6.44 -5.50
C ASN A 126 -19.00 5.77 -4.19
N PRO A 127 -18.24 6.47 -3.33
CA PRO A 127 -17.78 5.93 -2.07
C PRO A 127 -18.94 5.60 -1.13
N ASP A 128 -18.83 4.51 -0.38
CA ASP A 128 -19.75 4.22 0.72
C ASP A 128 -19.45 5.14 1.92
N LEU A 129 -20.07 6.31 1.93
CA LEU A 129 -19.86 7.32 2.94
C LEU A 129 -20.26 6.87 4.35
N LEU A 130 -21.20 5.90 4.46
CA LEU A 130 -21.60 5.36 5.77
C LEU A 130 -20.48 4.48 6.34
N LEU A 131 -19.94 3.56 5.53
CA LEU A 131 -18.83 2.71 5.93
C LEU A 131 -17.58 3.54 6.23
N ILE A 132 -17.24 4.48 5.36
CA ILE A 132 -16.13 5.43 5.54
C ILE A 132 -16.28 6.21 6.87
N SER A 133 -17.47 6.74 7.14
CA SER A 133 -17.73 7.47 8.38
C SER A 133 -17.64 6.57 9.62
N TYR A 134 -18.05 5.32 9.49
CA TYR A 134 -17.93 4.33 10.54
C TYR A 134 -16.45 4.02 10.86
N ILE A 135 -15.63 3.76 9.84
CA ILE A 135 -14.18 3.52 9.99
C ILE A 135 -13.51 4.71 10.71
N LYS A 136 -13.80 5.94 10.26
CA LYS A 136 -13.26 7.16 10.89
C LYS A 136 -13.64 7.27 12.36
N LYS A 137 -14.92 7.06 12.68
CA LYS A 137 -15.44 7.16 14.05
C LYS A 137 -14.81 6.11 14.97
N HIS A 138 -14.58 4.92 14.46
CA HIS A 138 -14.09 3.75 15.20
C HIS A 138 -12.61 3.44 14.92
N ARG A 139 -11.85 4.46 14.48
CA ARG A 139 -10.43 4.30 14.13
C ARG A 139 -9.60 3.66 15.25
N ASN A 140 -9.91 3.97 16.51
CA ASN A 140 -9.18 3.50 17.67
C ASN A 140 -9.81 2.27 18.35
N ASP A 141 -10.95 1.78 17.86
CA ASP A 141 -11.66 0.64 18.44
C ASP A 141 -11.24 -0.68 17.79
N TYR A 142 -10.68 -0.62 16.59
CA TYR A 142 -10.27 -1.75 15.77
C TYR A 142 -8.87 -1.54 15.20
N ILE A 143 -8.23 -2.65 14.81
CA ILE A 143 -7.12 -2.67 13.85
C ILE A 143 -7.74 -2.80 12.46
N TRP A 144 -7.52 -1.82 11.60
CA TRP A 144 -8.10 -1.76 10.27
C TRP A 144 -7.11 -2.24 9.21
N ILE A 145 -7.48 -3.24 8.42
CA ILE A 145 -6.70 -3.74 7.29
C ILE A 145 -7.44 -3.43 5.99
N LEU A 146 -6.81 -2.71 5.09
CA LEU A 146 -7.27 -2.61 3.70
C LEU A 146 -6.87 -3.91 2.98
N ASN A 147 -7.86 -4.69 2.53
CA ASN A 147 -7.66 -5.98 1.90
C ASN A 147 -8.20 -5.94 0.47
N THR A 148 -7.36 -5.65 -0.50
CA THR A 148 -7.74 -5.40 -1.91
C THR A 148 -6.86 -6.14 -2.90
N CYS A 149 -7.40 -6.43 -4.09
CA CYS A 149 -6.64 -7.00 -5.20
C CYS A 149 -5.79 -5.96 -5.96
N ARG A 150 -5.94 -4.68 -5.66
CA ARG A 150 -5.12 -3.62 -6.27
C ARG A 150 -3.66 -3.75 -5.89
N LYS A 151 -2.75 -3.36 -6.80
CA LYS A 151 -1.30 -3.45 -6.61
C LYS A 151 -0.56 -2.32 -7.33
N GLY A 152 0.68 -2.08 -6.93
CA GLY A 152 1.53 -1.05 -7.54
C GLY A 152 0.87 0.32 -7.49
N GLN A 153 0.87 1.07 -8.60
CA GLN A 153 0.30 2.41 -8.66
C GLN A 153 -1.21 2.43 -8.34
N GLU A 154 -1.96 1.42 -8.78
CA GLU A 154 -3.41 1.34 -8.50
C GLU A 154 -3.73 1.20 -7.01
N LEU A 155 -2.88 0.51 -6.26
CA LEU A 155 -2.98 0.42 -4.80
C LEU A 155 -2.66 1.77 -4.15
N LEU A 156 -1.59 2.42 -4.59
CA LEU A 156 -1.21 3.75 -4.12
C LEU A 156 -2.33 4.76 -4.38
N ASP A 157 -2.91 4.76 -5.58
CA ASP A 157 -4.03 5.63 -5.94
C ASP A 157 -5.24 5.42 -5.01
N ALA A 158 -5.58 4.16 -4.68
CA ALA A 158 -6.68 3.84 -3.78
C ALA A 158 -6.39 4.31 -2.34
N VAL A 159 -5.20 4.07 -1.83
CA VAL A 159 -4.79 4.52 -0.48
C VAL A 159 -4.77 6.05 -0.41
N TYR A 160 -4.21 6.70 -1.44
CA TYR A 160 -4.17 8.16 -1.53
C TYR A 160 -5.59 8.76 -1.60
N TYR A 161 -6.48 8.16 -2.39
CA TYR A 161 -7.89 8.56 -2.47
C TYR A 161 -8.56 8.53 -1.09
N LEU A 162 -8.42 7.43 -0.34
CA LEU A 162 -8.98 7.31 1.00
C LEU A 162 -8.37 8.31 1.99
N ALA A 163 -7.05 8.49 1.95
CA ALA A 163 -6.34 9.42 2.82
C ALA A 163 -6.67 10.89 2.50
N ASN A 164 -6.62 11.27 1.22
CA ASN A 164 -6.73 12.66 0.79
C ASN A 164 -8.18 13.15 0.75
N GLU A 165 -9.08 12.38 0.13
CA GLU A 165 -10.47 12.81 -0.06
C GLU A 165 -11.34 12.52 1.18
N HIS A 166 -11.01 11.46 1.93
CA HIS A 166 -11.86 10.99 3.01
C HIS A 166 -11.21 11.05 4.39
N ASN A 167 -9.91 11.32 4.50
CA ASN A 167 -9.15 11.28 5.74
C ASN A 167 -9.30 9.93 6.47
N VAL A 168 -9.16 8.82 5.70
CA VAL A 168 -9.21 7.44 6.19
C VAL A 168 -7.84 6.81 6.00
N PHE A 169 -7.33 6.21 7.08
CA PHE A 169 -6.04 5.51 7.10
C PHE A 169 -6.23 4.10 7.66
N PHE A 170 -5.58 3.15 7.05
CA PHE A 170 -5.53 1.76 7.51
C PHE A 170 -4.23 1.49 8.26
N ASP A 171 -4.27 0.56 9.21
CA ASP A 171 -3.09 0.15 9.98
C ASP A 171 -2.19 -0.74 9.13
N TYR A 172 -2.82 -1.64 8.35
CA TYR A 172 -2.17 -2.58 7.44
C TYR A 172 -2.84 -2.56 6.07
N ILE A 173 -2.08 -2.90 5.03
CA ILE A 173 -2.56 -2.95 3.64
C ILE A 173 -2.13 -4.29 3.04
N ASN A 174 -3.11 -5.16 2.74
CA ASN A 174 -2.89 -6.50 2.18
C ASN A 174 -1.91 -7.38 2.99
N GLU A 175 -1.77 -7.11 4.27
CA GLU A 175 -0.80 -7.76 5.15
C GLU A 175 -1.45 -8.16 6.47
N ASN A 176 -0.95 -9.21 7.10
CA ASN A 176 -1.31 -9.58 8.45
C ASN A 176 -0.67 -8.64 9.49
N THR A 177 -1.26 -8.56 10.68
CA THR A 177 -0.65 -7.83 11.79
C THR A 177 0.64 -8.51 12.24
N ASP A 178 1.57 -7.73 12.81
CA ASP A 178 2.86 -8.24 13.30
C ASP A 178 2.68 -9.40 14.31
N SER A 179 1.65 -9.35 15.15
CA SER A 179 1.33 -10.40 16.12
C SER A 179 0.87 -11.70 15.46
N ILE A 180 0.09 -11.62 14.38
CA ILE A 180 -0.34 -12.79 13.59
C ILE A 180 0.87 -13.39 12.86
N ILE A 181 1.72 -12.56 12.24
CA ILE A 181 2.93 -13.00 11.55
C ILE A 181 3.88 -13.70 12.54
N ALA A 182 4.09 -13.13 13.73
CA ALA A 182 4.93 -13.72 14.75
C ALA A 182 4.43 -15.07 15.26
N THR A 183 3.10 -15.27 15.26
CA THR A 183 2.48 -16.50 15.79
C THR A 183 2.33 -17.61 14.75
N TYR A 184 1.94 -17.27 13.53
CA TYR A 184 1.54 -18.22 12.48
C TYR A 184 2.38 -18.15 11.20
N GLY A 185 3.32 -17.21 11.12
CA GLY A 185 4.06 -16.88 9.91
C GLY A 185 3.26 -15.97 8.98
N ASP A 186 3.95 -15.44 7.98
CA ASP A 186 3.31 -14.63 6.93
C ASP A 186 2.53 -15.53 5.97
N THR A 187 1.21 -15.43 6.03
CA THR A 187 0.28 -16.19 5.20
C THR A 187 -0.37 -15.28 4.17
N ARG A 188 -0.66 -15.82 2.95
CA ARG A 188 -1.35 -15.06 1.90
C ARG A 188 -2.75 -14.62 2.29
N LYS A 189 -3.43 -15.38 3.16
CA LYS A 189 -4.72 -14.99 3.67
C LYS A 189 -4.52 -14.05 4.85
N VAL A 190 -5.03 -12.83 4.72
CA VAL A 190 -5.15 -11.90 5.84
C VAL A 190 -6.05 -12.52 6.91
N SER A 191 -5.58 -12.58 8.16
CA SER A 191 -6.33 -13.08 9.30
C SER A 191 -7.04 -11.91 9.99
N ALA A 192 -8.35 -11.95 10.06
CA ALA A 192 -9.17 -10.92 10.70
C ALA A 192 -10.34 -11.55 11.45
N ASP A 193 -10.82 -10.86 12.49
CA ASP A 193 -12.03 -11.25 13.24
C ASP A 193 -13.29 -10.95 12.42
N ILE A 194 -13.24 -9.88 11.60
CA ILE A 194 -14.36 -9.43 10.76
C ILE A 194 -13.82 -9.16 9.35
N TYR A 195 -14.57 -9.63 8.34
CA TYR A 195 -14.33 -9.30 6.93
C TYR A 195 -15.54 -8.53 6.40
N ILE A 196 -15.29 -7.34 5.86
CA ILE A 196 -16.28 -6.50 5.17
C ILE A 196 -15.93 -6.54 3.69
N ASP A 197 -16.72 -7.26 2.91
CA ASP A 197 -16.47 -7.55 1.51
C ASP A 197 -17.81 -7.87 0.83
N ASN A 198 -18.15 -7.19 -0.26
CA ASN A 198 -19.40 -7.37 -0.99
C ASN A 198 -19.50 -8.75 -1.67
N SER A 199 -18.36 -9.40 -1.93
CA SER A 199 -18.28 -10.73 -2.55
C SER A 199 -18.20 -11.86 -1.55
N ALA A 200 -18.08 -11.57 -0.24
CA ALA A 200 -18.00 -12.58 0.80
C ALA A 200 -19.38 -13.04 1.26
N MET A 201 -19.52 -14.34 1.48
CA MET A 201 -20.71 -14.90 2.12
C MET A 201 -20.37 -16.04 3.08
N THR A 202 -21.23 -16.26 4.07
CA THR A 202 -21.09 -17.40 4.97
C THR A 202 -21.45 -18.71 4.27
N ALA A 203 -20.90 -19.84 4.75
CA ALA A 203 -21.27 -21.16 4.23
C ALA A 203 -22.79 -21.40 4.30
N ALA A 204 -23.45 -20.94 5.37
CA ALA A 204 -24.90 -21.07 5.51
C ALA A 204 -25.66 -20.28 4.42
N ASN A 205 -25.22 -19.07 4.10
CA ASN A 205 -25.82 -18.27 3.04
C ASN A 205 -25.57 -18.90 1.66
N PHE A 206 -24.36 -19.41 1.41
CA PHE A 206 -24.03 -20.09 0.16
C PHE A 206 -24.89 -21.34 -0.06
N LEU A 207 -25.03 -22.20 0.95
CA LEU A 207 -25.83 -23.44 0.88
C LEU A 207 -27.34 -23.20 0.71
N ASN A 208 -27.82 -22.01 1.13
CA ASN A 208 -29.21 -21.63 1.02
C ASN A 208 -29.55 -20.79 -0.22
N LYS A 209 -28.53 -20.42 -1.05
CA LYS A 209 -28.80 -19.73 -2.32
C LYS A 209 -29.36 -20.70 -3.34
N PRO A 210 -30.41 -20.33 -4.09
CA PRO A 210 -30.85 -21.05 -5.28
C PRO A 210 -29.68 -21.15 -6.27
N ASN A 211 -29.50 -22.32 -6.92
CA ASN A 211 -28.40 -22.55 -7.86
C ASN A 211 -28.33 -21.56 -9.03
N GLU A 212 -29.42 -20.88 -9.34
CA GLU A 212 -29.52 -19.90 -10.43
C GLU A 212 -28.94 -18.51 -10.05
N GLU A 213 -28.80 -18.21 -8.76
CA GLU A 213 -28.27 -16.92 -8.28
C GLU A 213 -26.76 -16.92 -8.02
N VAL A 214 -26.13 -18.08 -7.94
CA VAL A 214 -24.71 -18.20 -7.58
C VAL A 214 -23.78 -17.71 -8.70
N PHE A 215 -24.24 -17.66 -9.95
CA PHE A 215 -23.45 -17.33 -11.13
C PHE A 215 -24.02 -16.17 -11.97
N ALA A 216 -24.96 -15.41 -11.45
CA ALA A 216 -25.63 -14.29 -12.12
C ALA A 216 -25.02 -12.93 -11.70
N SER A 217 -23.68 -12.82 -11.70
CA SER A 217 -22.98 -11.54 -11.44
C SER A 217 -21.91 -11.30 -12.48
#